data_d868693f71b48e495ecf96222c9d4597
#
_entry.id   d868693f71b48e495ecf96222c9d4597
#
_cell.length_a   1.000
_cell.length_b   1.000
_cell.length_c   1.000
_cell.angle_alpha   90.00
_cell.angle_beta   90.00
_cell.angle_gamma   90.00
#
_symmetry.space_group_name_H-M   'P 1'
#
loop_
_entity.id
_entity.type
_entity.pdbx_description
1 polymer ?
#
loop_
_entity_poly.entity_id
_entity_poly.type
_entity_poly.pdbx_seq_one_letter_code
_entity_poly.pdbx_strand_id
1 'polypeptide(L)'
;MKKIIAIMLAACCLLSLAACGAKEADYKLGLGVELSTASSAENNAQVDATVAAVILDASGKIVQCRIDVAQNKMDVTGGAVDTAKTFKTKMELGSEYGMAGIIDNNGDGVMKEWNEQANAFEAYVVGKTAAEVKAIETQEANGHQIAVDEALLSAGCSMQITDFMAAVVKACEDKAAVAFKAGEGFKLGVAAISTAAESTAATADANGSANMYTDYGAAVVGADGKILAALNDATQPKIAISAAGVVEADFKATKRELGSEYGMAGIIDNNGDSVMKEWYEQSAAFSAFVVGKTAAEVAGLETQEVNAHHIAVDEDLLAAGCSMQITGLKAVVAQAANYAR
;
A
#
# COMPACT_ATOMS: atom_id res chain seq x y z
N MET A 1 -45.92 -25.41 -66.06
CA MET A 1 -46.09 -25.27 -64.63
C MET A 1 -44.72 -25.51 -64.01
N LYS A 2 -44.08 -24.43 -63.66
CA LYS A 2 -42.65 -24.42 -63.20
C LYS A 2 -42.59 -24.70 -61.74
N LYS A 3 -41.94 -25.78 -61.30
CA LYS A 3 -41.59 -26.04 -59.89
C LYS A 3 -40.27 -25.39 -59.63
N ILE A 4 -40.26 -24.37 -58.81
CA ILE A 4 -39.05 -23.73 -58.28
C ILE A 4 -38.56 -24.56 -57.09
N ILE A 5 -37.39 -25.16 -57.23
CA ILE A 5 -36.69 -25.84 -56.14
C ILE A 5 -35.86 -24.76 -55.46
N ALA A 6 -36.27 -24.42 -54.26
CA ALA A 6 -35.45 -23.56 -53.36
C ALA A 6 -34.32 -24.41 -52.78
N ILE A 7 -33.10 -24.14 -53.19
CA ILE A 7 -31.88 -24.68 -52.57
C ILE A 7 -31.60 -23.79 -51.38
N MET A 8 -31.84 -24.32 -50.18
CA MET A 8 -31.37 -23.71 -48.91
C MET A 8 -29.87 -23.96 -48.82
N LEU A 9 -29.09 -22.94 -49.14
CA LEU A 9 -27.65 -22.93 -48.83
C LEU A 9 -27.52 -22.65 -47.34
N ALA A 10 -27.29 -23.68 -46.54
CA ALA A 10 -26.85 -23.55 -45.17
C ALA A 10 -25.41 -23.05 -45.18
N ALA A 11 -25.24 -21.73 -45.12
CA ALA A 11 -23.94 -21.13 -44.83
C ALA A 11 -23.60 -21.44 -43.38
N CYS A 12 -22.82 -22.50 -43.17
CA CYS A 12 -22.05 -22.67 -41.93
C CYS A 12 -21.09 -21.50 -41.82
N CYS A 13 -21.55 -20.42 -41.16
CA CYS A 13 -20.61 -19.46 -40.58
C CYS A 13 -19.81 -20.18 -39.49
N LEU A 14 -18.69 -20.75 -39.89
CA LEU A 14 -17.57 -20.99 -38.98
C LEU A 14 -17.16 -19.61 -38.48
N LEU A 15 -17.75 -19.20 -37.35
CA LEU A 15 -17.16 -18.23 -36.47
C LEU A 15 -15.85 -18.83 -36.00
N SER A 16 -14.78 -18.59 -36.77
CA SER A 16 -13.45 -18.59 -36.24
C SER A 16 -13.47 -17.54 -35.12
N LEU A 17 -13.63 -18.00 -33.89
CA LEU A 17 -13.10 -17.29 -32.72
C LEU A 17 -11.61 -17.17 -33.00
N ALA A 18 -11.22 -16.14 -33.75
CA ALA A 18 -9.91 -15.58 -33.56
C ALA A 18 -9.90 -15.17 -32.09
N ALA A 19 -9.27 -15.99 -31.25
CA ALA A 19 -8.70 -15.55 -30.01
C ALA A 19 -7.72 -14.44 -30.43
N CYS A 20 -8.23 -13.22 -30.55
CA CYS A 20 -7.42 -12.03 -30.54
C CYS A 20 -6.81 -12.06 -29.15
N GLY A 21 -5.63 -12.66 -29.02
CA GLY A 21 -4.84 -12.57 -27.80
C GLY A 21 -4.78 -11.09 -27.48
N ALA A 22 -5.40 -10.69 -26.36
CA ALA A 22 -5.37 -9.32 -25.93
C ALA A 22 -3.90 -8.89 -25.96
N LYS A 23 -3.59 -7.85 -26.73
CA LYS A 23 -2.22 -7.39 -26.91
C LYS A 23 -1.75 -6.94 -25.53
N GLU A 24 -0.77 -7.63 -24.96
CA GLU A 24 -0.17 -7.22 -23.70
C GLU A 24 0.42 -5.82 -23.87
N ALA A 25 0.11 -4.96 -22.91
CA ALA A 25 0.72 -3.64 -22.81
C ALA A 25 1.73 -3.60 -21.67
N ASP A 26 2.68 -2.69 -21.79
CA ASP A 26 3.71 -2.44 -20.76
C ASP A 26 3.14 -1.47 -19.71
N TYR A 27 3.26 -1.87 -18.45
CA TYR A 27 2.84 -1.09 -17.29
C TYR A 27 3.95 -1.04 -16.25
N LYS A 28 3.80 -0.13 -15.28
CA LYS A 28 4.63 -0.06 -14.07
C LYS A 28 3.75 0.01 -12.84
N LEU A 29 4.08 -0.78 -11.82
CA LEU A 29 3.55 -0.68 -10.49
C LEU A 29 4.46 0.22 -9.66
N GLY A 30 3.90 1.27 -9.04
CA GLY A 30 4.57 2.13 -8.07
C GLY A 30 3.86 2.11 -6.73
N LEU A 31 4.62 2.31 -5.66
CA LEU A 31 4.15 2.37 -4.28
C LEU A 31 4.73 3.63 -3.61
N GLY A 32 3.88 4.45 -3.00
CA GLY A 32 4.28 5.65 -2.28
C GLY A 32 3.63 5.71 -0.90
N VAL A 33 4.38 6.19 0.08
CA VAL A 33 3.89 6.37 1.46
C VAL A 33 4.15 7.80 1.89
N GLU A 34 3.12 8.49 2.35
CA GLU A 34 3.21 9.80 2.99
C GLU A 34 2.99 9.65 4.48
N LEU A 35 3.92 10.19 5.27
CA LEU A 35 4.00 9.98 6.71
C LEU A 35 3.82 11.27 7.48
N SER A 36 3.07 11.20 8.59
CA SER A 36 2.93 12.28 9.55
C SER A 36 2.91 11.74 10.97
N THR A 37 3.62 12.42 11.86
CA THR A 37 3.53 12.25 13.32
C THR A 37 2.95 13.50 14.00
N ALA A 38 2.51 14.48 13.22
CA ALA A 38 2.06 15.79 13.69
C ALA A 38 0.84 15.73 14.64
N SER A 39 0.08 14.62 14.60
CA SER A 39 -1.06 14.39 15.51
C SER A 39 -0.66 13.72 16.83
N SER A 40 0.62 13.47 17.08
CA SER A 40 1.08 13.04 18.39
C SER A 40 0.88 14.14 19.43
N ALA A 41 0.47 13.74 20.62
CA ALA A 41 0.21 14.63 21.76
C ALA A 41 0.77 14.00 23.04
N GLU A 42 0.78 14.74 24.15
CA GLU A 42 1.35 14.31 25.42
C GLU A 42 1.06 12.84 25.78
N ASN A 43 -0.21 12.42 25.70
CA ASN A 43 -0.63 11.06 26.08
C ASN A 43 -0.98 10.17 24.89
N ASN A 44 -0.68 10.58 23.66
CA ASN A 44 -1.00 9.85 22.46
C ASN A 44 0.14 9.89 21.45
N ALA A 45 0.82 8.77 21.30
CA ALA A 45 1.72 8.58 20.17
C ALA A 45 0.91 8.23 18.91
N GLN A 46 1.10 8.99 17.83
CA GLN A 46 0.35 8.77 16.59
C GLN A 46 1.27 8.81 15.37
N VAL A 47 1.07 7.83 14.49
CA VAL A 47 1.66 7.79 13.14
C VAL A 47 0.53 7.64 12.15
N ASP A 48 0.40 8.63 11.27
CA ASP A 48 -0.50 8.59 10.12
C ASP A 48 0.33 8.26 8.88
N ALA A 49 0.03 7.14 8.22
CA ALA A 49 0.69 6.70 7.00
C ALA A 49 -0.35 6.54 5.91
N THR A 50 -0.36 7.46 4.95
CA THR A 50 -1.16 7.35 3.73
C THR A 50 -0.35 6.58 2.71
N VAL A 51 -0.81 5.40 2.34
CA VAL A 51 -0.19 4.55 1.33
C VAL A 51 -0.99 4.60 0.03
N ALA A 52 -0.30 4.81 -1.09
CA ALA A 52 -0.87 4.75 -2.43
C ALA A 52 -0.12 3.76 -3.31
N ALA A 53 -0.86 2.95 -4.05
CA ALA A 53 -0.34 2.13 -5.14
C ALA A 53 -0.93 2.63 -6.46
N VAL A 54 -0.10 2.73 -7.50
CA VAL A 54 -0.53 3.14 -8.84
C VAL A 54 -0.03 2.19 -9.89
N ILE A 55 -0.84 1.99 -10.93
CA ILE A 55 -0.39 1.39 -12.18
C ILE A 55 -0.27 2.50 -13.20
N LEU A 56 0.92 2.63 -13.82
CA LEU A 56 1.20 3.61 -14.86
C LEU A 56 1.30 2.92 -16.21
N ASP A 57 0.74 3.56 -17.24
CA ASP A 57 0.97 3.18 -18.62
C ASP A 57 2.35 3.67 -19.13
N ALA A 58 2.68 3.33 -20.38
CA ALA A 58 3.95 3.72 -21.01
C ALA A 58 4.12 5.26 -21.17
N SER A 59 3.03 6.03 -21.07
CA SER A 59 3.06 7.51 -21.12
C SER A 59 3.19 8.14 -19.73
N GLY A 60 3.21 7.34 -18.67
CA GLY A 60 3.27 7.80 -17.28
C GLY A 60 1.93 8.24 -16.71
N LYS A 61 0.82 7.88 -17.35
CA LYS A 61 -0.53 8.13 -16.84
C LYS A 61 -1.00 7.02 -15.93
N ILE A 62 -1.72 7.40 -14.89
CA ILE A 62 -2.33 6.47 -13.94
C ILE A 62 -3.46 5.70 -14.62
N VAL A 63 -3.36 4.37 -14.64
CA VAL A 63 -4.40 3.45 -15.14
C VAL A 63 -5.28 2.97 -14.00
N GLN A 64 -4.68 2.69 -12.84
CA GLN A 64 -5.37 2.35 -11.60
C GLN A 64 -4.66 3.01 -10.43
N CYS A 65 -5.42 3.38 -9.41
CA CYS A 65 -4.93 3.91 -8.14
C CYS A 65 -5.66 3.22 -6.99
N ARG A 66 -4.96 2.91 -5.91
CA ARG A 66 -5.51 2.44 -4.64
C ARG A 66 -4.85 3.18 -3.50
N ILE A 67 -5.66 3.60 -2.52
CA ILE A 67 -5.21 4.36 -1.36
C ILE A 67 -5.75 3.69 -0.09
N ASP A 68 -4.91 3.61 0.93
CA ASP A 68 -5.33 3.28 2.29
C ASP A 68 -4.58 4.16 3.30
N VAL A 69 -5.03 4.19 4.55
CA VAL A 69 -4.36 4.93 5.62
C VAL A 69 -4.27 4.07 6.88
N ALA A 70 -3.04 3.83 7.32
CA ALA A 70 -2.76 3.32 8.66
C ALA A 70 -2.67 4.51 9.62
N GLN A 71 -3.74 4.77 10.37
CA GLN A 71 -3.78 5.79 11.42
C GLN A 71 -3.53 5.11 12.78
N ASN A 72 -2.27 4.86 13.07
CA ASN A 72 -1.86 4.14 14.27
C ASN A 72 -1.79 5.08 15.47
N LYS A 73 -2.58 4.79 16.50
CA LYS A 73 -2.66 5.55 17.74
C LYS A 73 -2.36 4.66 18.93
N MET A 74 -1.50 5.11 19.83
CA MET A 74 -1.18 4.41 21.08
C MET A 74 -1.29 5.37 22.25
N ASP A 75 -2.13 5.00 23.24
CA ASP A 75 -2.15 5.69 24.51
C ASP A 75 -0.83 5.40 25.24
N VAL A 76 -0.14 6.49 25.62
CA VAL A 76 1.16 6.42 26.32
C VAL A 76 1.12 7.12 27.67
N THR A 77 -0.07 7.24 28.25
CA THR A 77 -0.28 7.86 29.57
C THR A 77 0.59 7.18 30.63
N GLY A 78 1.34 7.97 31.37
CA GLY A 78 2.28 7.49 32.39
C GLY A 78 3.46 6.70 31.83
N GLY A 79 3.75 6.84 30.54
CA GLY A 79 4.84 6.12 29.87
C GLY A 79 4.53 4.65 29.56
N ALA A 80 3.27 4.23 29.70
CA ALA A 80 2.84 2.86 29.37
C ALA A 80 2.76 2.66 27.85
N VAL A 81 2.83 1.40 27.40
CA VAL A 81 2.58 0.98 26.01
C VAL A 81 1.79 -0.31 26.02
N ASP A 82 0.92 -0.48 25.03
CA ASP A 82 0.23 -1.74 24.76
C ASP A 82 0.90 -2.44 23.58
N THR A 83 1.77 -3.41 23.85
CA THR A 83 2.49 -4.19 22.85
C THR A 83 1.59 -5.19 22.09
N ALA A 84 0.40 -5.49 22.63
CA ALA A 84 -0.58 -6.37 22.01
C ALA A 84 -1.63 -5.62 21.19
N LYS A 85 -1.51 -4.28 21.12
CA LYS A 85 -2.47 -3.45 20.37
C LYS A 85 -2.55 -3.86 18.92
N THR A 86 -3.76 -4.04 18.45
CA THR A 86 -4.07 -4.29 17.04
C THR A 86 -4.50 -2.99 16.37
N PHE A 87 -4.15 -2.86 15.10
CA PHE A 87 -4.50 -1.70 14.28
C PHE A 87 -5.31 -2.15 13.08
N LYS A 88 -6.30 -1.36 12.70
CA LYS A 88 -7.03 -1.48 11.44
C LYS A 88 -6.75 -0.23 10.61
N THR A 89 -6.61 -0.40 9.31
CA THR A 89 -6.55 0.73 8.38
C THR A 89 -7.93 1.38 8.23
N LYS A 90 -7.99 2.57 7.64
CA LYS A 90 -9.27 3.24 7.40
C LYS A 90 -10.16 2.48 6.41
N MET A 91 -9.56 1.79 5.41
CA MET A 91 -10.31 0.90 4.52
C MET A 91 -10.91 -0.29 5.27
N GLU A 92 -10.15 -0.91 6.18
CA GLU A 92 -10.63 -2.03 7.01
C GLU A 92 -11.69 -1.63 8.02
N LEU A 93 -11.64 -0.40 8.53
CA LEU A 93 -12.68 0.15 9.39
C LEU A 93 -13.98 0.38 8.62
N GLY A 94 -13.91 0.79 7.35
CA GLY A 94 -15.10 1.09 6.56
C GLY A 94 -16.04 2.03 7.31
N SER A 95 -17.29 1.62 7.53
CA SER A 95 -18.28 2.41 8.27
C SER A 95 -17.99 2.53 9.78
N GLU A 96 -17.11 1.69 10.35
CA GLU A 96 -16.66 1.82 11.74
C GLU A 96 -15.79 3.05 11.96
N TYR A 97 -15.22 3.63 10.87
CA TYR A 97 -14.46 4.89 10.95
C TYR A 97 -15.35 6.08 11.35
N GLY A 98 -16.62 6.05 10.94
CA GLY A 98 -17.66 6.96 11.45
C GLY A 98 -17.60 8.38 10.91
N MET A 99 -17.24 8.55 9.62
CA MET A 99 -17.19 9.86 8.97
C MET A 99 -18.54 10.24 8.34
N ALA A 100 -19.35 9.26 7.93
CA ALA A 100 -20.62 9.52 7.25
C ALA A 100 -21.60 10.32 8.13
N GLY A 101 -22.26 11.31 7.53
CA GLY A 101 -23.27 12.12 8.19
C GLY A 101 -22.72 13.31 9.00
N ILE A 102 -21.41 13.47 9.12
CA ILE A 102 -20.79 14.70 9.65
C ILE A 102 -20.97 15.79 8.58
N ILE A 103 -21.22 17.03 9.00
CA ILE A 103 -21.26 18.16 8.06
C ILE A 103 -19.92 18.22 7.32
N ASP A 104 -19.97 18.32 6.01
CA ASP A 104 -18.76 18.36 5.20
C ASP A 104 -17.97 19.67 5.37
N ASN A 105 -16.73 19.66 4.90
CA ASN A 105 -15.82 20.79 5.12
C ASN A 105 -16.23 22.06 4.36
N ASN A 106 -17.00 21.95 3.28
CA ASN A 106 -17.55 23.11 2.57
C ASN A 106 -18.85 23.65 3.22
N GLY A 107 -19.47 22.89 4.13
CA GLY A 107 -20.65 23.30 4.89
C GLY A 107 -21.97 23.26 4.12
N ASP A 108 -22.03 22.62 2.96
CA ASP A 108 -23.20 22.54 2.09
C ASP A 108 -23.83 21.15 2.00
N GLY A 109 -23.25 20.15 2.68
CA GLY A 109 -23.73 18.77 2.69
C GLY A 109 -23.26 17.97 3.90
N VAL A 110 -23.23 16.66 3.74
CA VAL A 110 -22.69 15.71 4.73
C VAL A 110 -21.65 14.82 4.09
N MET A 111 -20.62 14.49 4.86
CA MET A 111 -19.57 13.61 4.41
C MET A 111 -20.09 12.21 4.12
N LYS A 112 -19.52 11.59 3.10
CA LYS A 112 -19.54 10.14 2.92
C LYS A 112 -18.51 9.50 3.85
N GLU A 113 -18.55 8.17 3.96
CA GLU A 113 -17.50 7.44 4.68
C GLU A 113 -16.13 7.66 4.04
N TRP A 114 -15.08 7.51 4.85
CA TRP A 114 -13.73 7.74 4.40
C TRP A 114 -13.36 6.91 3.15
N ASN A 115 -13.71 5.63 3.15
CA ASN A 115 -13.45 4.72 2.02
C ASN A 115 -14.19 5.12 0.75
N GLU A 116 -15.40 5.69 0.86
CA GLU A 116 -16.15 6.21 -0.30
C GLU A 116 -15.48 7.44 -0.89
N GLN A 117 -15.00 8.34 -0.03
CA GLN A 117 -14.28 9.54 -0.43
C GLN A 117 -12.92 9.21 -1.05
N ALA A 118 -12.19 8.25 -0.46
CA ALA A 118 -10.94 7.73 -1.01
C ALA A 118 -11.15 7.11 -2.41
N ASN A 119 -12.19 6.29 -2.58
CA ASN A 119 -12.55 5.71 -3.87
C ASN A 119 -12.88 6.78 -4.94
N ALA A 120 -13.53 7.89 -4.53
CA ALA A 120 -13.79 9.01 -5.44
C ALA A 120 -12.48 9.68 -5.90
N PHE A 121 -11.53 9.87 -4.99
CA PHE A 121 -10.21 10.42 -5.33
C PHE A 121 -9.39 9.44 -6.20
N GLU A 122 -9.39 8.14 -5.89
CA GLU A 122 -8.75 7.09 -6.71
C GLU A 122 -9.24 7.17 -8.17
N ALA A 123 -10.55 7.28 -8.38
CA ALA A 123 -11.16 7.39 -9.71
C ALA A 123 -10.80 8.71 -10.40
N TYR A 124 -10.75 9.81 -9.66
CA TYR A 124 -10.44 11.15 -10.17
C TYR A 124 -9.01 11.28 -10.70
N VAL A 125 -8.04 10.57 -10.13
CA VAL A 125 -6.65 10.63 -10.58
C VAL A 125 -6.34 9.70 -11.77
N VAL A 126 -7.24 8.80 -12.16
CA VAL A 126 -7.07 7.96 -13.35
C VAL A 126 -6.96 8.84 -14.60
N GLY A 127 -5.99 8.52 -15.46
CA GLY A 127 -5.65 9.29 -16.67
C GLY A 127 -4.74 10.49 -16.43
N LYS A 128 -4.45 10.86 -15.19
CA LYS A 128 -3.53 11.94 -14.83
C LYS A 128 -2.08 11.42 -14.72
N THR A 129 -1.14 12.31 -14.92
CA THR A 129 0.29 12.13 -14.62
C THR A 129 0.60 12.60 -13.19
N ALA A 130 1.79 12.29 -12.66
CA ALA A 130 2.26 12.81 -11.37
C ALA A 130 2.19 14.35 -11.30
N ALA A 131 2.59 15.03 -12.36
CA ALA A 131 2.56 16.50 -12.43
C ALA A 131 1.13 17.05 -12.36
N GLU A 132 0.17 16.41 -13.02
CA GLU A 132 -1.24 16.79 -12.97
C GLU A 132 -1.87 16.51 -11.60
N VAL A 133 -1.48 15.42 -10.92
CA VAL A 133 -1.93 15.15 -9.53
C VAL A 133 -1.36 16.21 -8.59
N LYS A 134 -0.07 16.53 -8.72
CA LYS A 134 0.58 17.57 -7.91
C LYS A 134 -0.03 18.96 -8.10
N ALA A 135 -0.59 19.23 -9.27
CA ALA A 135 -1.21 20.51 -9.64
C ALA A 135 -2.72 20.59 -9.27
N ILE A 136 -3.30 19.57 -8.61
CA ILE A 136 -4.68 19.65 -8.13
C ILE A 136 -4.78 20.81 -7.14
N GLU A 137 -5.66 21.76 -7.45
CA GLU A 137 -5.87 22.92 -6.59
C GLU A 137 -6.66 22.55 -5.33
N THR A 138 -6.23 23.09 -4.20
CA THR A 138 -6.91 22.94 -2.91
C THR A 138 -7.26 24.29 -2.31
N GLN A 139 -8.28 24.30 -1.45
CA GLN A 139 -8.64 25.44 -0.63
C GLN A 139 -8.76 25.02 0.84
N GLU A 140 -8.49 25.95 1.72
CA GLU A 140 -8.69 25.74 3.15
C GLU A 140 -10.19 25.84 3.47
N ALA A 141 -10.72 24.83 4.16
CA ALA A 141 -12.07 24.80 4.68
C ALA A 141 -12.09 24.05 6.03
N ASN A 142 -12.51 24.71 7.10
CA ASN A 142 -12.54 24.17 8.45
C ASN A 142 -11.20 23.55 8.92
N GLY A 143 -10.06 24.17 8.56
CA GLY A 143 -8.73 23.65 8.91
C GLY A 143 -8.23 22.51 8.02
N HIS A 144 -8.94 22.17 6.96
CA HIS A 144 -8.61 21.11 6.02
C HIS A 144 -8.35 21.65 4.61
N GLN A 145 -7.39 21.09 3.91
CA GLN A 145 -7.13 21.39 2.49
C GLN A 145 -7.97 20.45 1.61
N ILE A 146 -9.14 20.92 1.19
CA ILE A 146 -10.05 20.17 0.33
C ILE A 146 -9.87 20.55 -1.15
N ALA A 147 -10.37 19.72 -2.07
CA ALA A 147 -10.33 20.04 -3.49
C ALA A 147 -11.16 21.27 -3.84
N VAL A 148 -10.72 22.03 -4.87
CA VAL A 148 -11.51 23.09 -5.51
C VAL A 148 -12.35 22.52 -6.65
N ASP A 149 -11.92 21.43 -7.26
CA ASP A 149 -12.58 20.82 -8.43
C ASP A 149 -13.98 20.30 -8.10
N GLU A 150 -14.99 20.90 -8.73
CA GLU A 150 -16.41 20.57 -8.53
C GLU A 150 -16.72 19.11 -8.90
N ALA A 151 -15.99 18.50 -9.85
CA ALA A 151 -16.23 17.10 -10.22
C ALA A 151 -15.83 16.17 -9.07
N LEU A 152 -14.72 16.45 -8.36
CA LEU A 152 -14.29 15.66 -7.20
C LEU A 152 -15.21 15.88 -5.99
N LEU A 153 -15.61 17.13 -5.73
CA LEU A 153 -16.58 17.47 -4.68
C LEU A 153 -17.93 16.79 -4.93
N SER A 154 -18.44 16.86 -6.18
CA SER A 154 -19.70 16.21 -6.58
C SER A 154 -19.63 14.68 -6.52
N ALA A 155 -18.45 14.09 -6.72
CA ALA A 155 -18.23 12.65 -6.49
C ALA A 155 -18.29 12.29 -4.99
N GLY A 156 -18.26 13.29 -4.13
CA GLY A 156 -18.42 13.19 -2.67
C GLY A 156 -17.10 13.12 -1.91
N CYS A 157 -16.00 13.61 -2.47
CA CYS A 157 -14.73 13.77 -1.76
C CYS A 157 -14.58 15.21 -1.29
N SER A 158 -15.02 15.50 -0.07
CA SER A 158 -14.92 16.81 0.59
C SER A 158 -13.94 16.84 1.77
N MET A 159 -13.21 15.74 1.98
CA MET A 159 -12.17 15.67 3.01
C MET A 159 -10.84 16.26 2.54
N GLN A 160 -9.86 16.37 3.45
CA GLN A 160 -8.49 16.72 3.11
C GLN A 160 -7.87 15.73 2.13
N ILE A 161 -7.25 16.24 1.05
CA ILE A 161 -6.67 15.42 -0.01
C ILE A 161 -5.15 15.57 -0.16
N THR A 162 -4.50 16.45 0.61
CA THR A 162 -3.07 16.73 0.46
C THR A 162 -2.19 15.50 0.62
N ASP A 163 -2.48 14.65 1.61
CA ASP A 163 -1.71 13.44 1.87
C ASP A 163 -1.96 12.37 0.78
N PHE A 164 -3.18 12.33 0.23
CA PHE A 164 -3.50 11.48 -0.93
C PHE A 164 -2.71 11.92 -2.16
N MET A 165 -2.68 13.22 -2.44
CA MET A 165 -1.88 13.78 -3.54
C MET A 165 -0.41 13.43 -3.37
N ALA A 166 0.15 13.64 -2.17
CA ALA A 166 1.55 13.38 -1.87
C ALA A 166 1.89 11.89 -2.05
N ALA A 167 1.10 10.97 -1.49
CA ALA A 167 1.31 9.54 -1.61
C ALA A 167 1.20 9.05 -3.07
N VAL A 168 0.20 9.55 -3.84
CA VAL A 168 0.03 9.21 -5.26
C VAL A 168 1.20 9.74 -6.09
N VAL A 169 1.67 10.97 -5.84
CA VAL A 169 2.85 11.52 -6.54
C VAL A 169 4.09 10.68 -6.24
N LYS A 170 4.33 10.33 -4.97
CA LYS A 170 5.43 9.42 -4.58
C LYS A 170 5.33 8.07 -5.30
N ALA A 171 4.13 7.50 -5.39
CA ALA A 171 3.91 6.24 -6.10
C ALA A 171 4.18 6.35 -7.61
N CYS A 172 3.78 7.46 -8.25
CA CYS A 172 4.07 7.71 -9.66
C CYS A 172 5.57 7.91 -9.94
N GLU A 173 6.30 8.52 -9.00
CA GLU A 173 7.72 8.84 -9.11
C GLU A 173 8.63 7.78 -8.46
N ASP A 174 8.05 6.64 -8.05
CA ASP A 174 8.77 5.57 -7.37
C ASP A 174 9.92 5.03 -8.22
N LYS A 175 11.15 5.22 -7.75
CA LYS A 175 12.38 4.75 -8.42
C LYS A 175 12.52 3.24 -8.46
N ALA A 176 11.83 2.54 -7.55
CA ALA A 176 11.80 1.08 -7.48
C ALA A 176 10.53 0.50 -8.14
N ALA A 177 9.79 1.31 -8.92
CA ALA A 177 8.62 0.84 -9.65
C ALA A 177 8.94 -0.38 -10.52
N VAL A 178 8.07 -1.40 -10.43
CA VAL A 178 8.25 -2.68 -11.12
C VAL A 178 7.50 -2.68 -12.44
N ALA A 179 8.23 -2.93 -13.53
CA ALA A 179 7.64 -3.12 -14.85
C ALA A 179 6.98 -4.50 -14.96
N PHE A 180 5.79 -4.54 -15.58
CA PHE A 180 5.10 -5.79 -15.89
C PHE A 180 4.33 -5.67 -17.20
N LYS A 181 3.94 -6.83 -17.76
CA LYS A 181 3.07 -6.90 -18.94
C LYS A 181 1.74 -7.52 -18.53
N ALA A 182 0.67 -6.96 -19.03
CA ALA A 182 -0.65 -7.52 -18.82
C ALA A 182 -1.55 -7.29 -20.05
N GLY A 183 -2.48 -8.23 -20.25
CA GLY A 183 -3.69 -8.03 -21.05
C GLY A 183 -4.76 -7.31 -20.23
N GLU A 184 -6.00 -7.39 -20.65
CA GLU A 184 -7.15 -6.83 -19.91
C GLU A 184 -7.46 -7.66 -18.65
N GLY A 185 -8.16 -7.03 -17.68
CA GLY A 185 -8.74 -7.72 -16.52
C GLY A 185 -7.83 -7.86 -15.31
N PHE A 186 -6.65 -7.22 -15.28
CA PHE A 186 -5.85 -7.15 -14.06
C PHE A 186 -6.45 -6.16 -13.05
N LYS A 187 -6.12 -6.37 -11.77
CA LYS A 187 -6.61 -5.60 -10.64
C LYS A 187 -5.45 -5.17 -9.76
N LEU A 188 -5.58 -4.00 -9.14
CA LEU A 188 -4.62 -3.46 -8.19
C LEU A 188 -5.16 -3.55 -6.76
N GLY A 189 -4.33 -3.98 -5.82
CA GLY A 189 -4.59 -3.90 -4.40
C GLY A 189 -3.46 -3.22 -3.65
N VAL A 190 -3.80 -2.62 -2.52
CA VAL A 190 -2.88 -2.04 -1.55
C VAL A 190 -3.28 -2.50 -0.15
N ALA A 191 -2.31 -2.66 0.73
CA ALA A 191 -2.55 -3.02 2.13
C ALA A 191 -1.49 -2.41 3.05
N ALA A 192 -1.84 -2.25 4.31
CA ALA A 192 -0.91 -1.92 5.39
C ALA A 192 -1.21 -2.77 6.62
N ILE A 193 -0.18 -3.34 7.23
CA ILE A 193 -0.30 -4.16 8.44
C ILE A 193 0.61 -3.57 9.51
N SER A 194 0.05 -3.25 10.66
CA SER A 194 0.78 -2.60 11.75
C SER A 194 0.85 -3.46 13.00
N THR A 195 1.95 -3.35 13.74
CA THR A 195 2.17 -4.00 15.03
C THR A 195 2.82 -3.04 16.02
N ALA A 196 2.54 -3.24 17.31
CA ALA A 196 3.16 -2.52 18.42
C ALA A 196 4.13 -3.40 19.23
N ALA A 197 4.41 -4.62 18.79
CA ALA A 197 5.11 -5.65 19.57
C ALA A 197 6.50 -5.23 20.06
N GLU A 198 7.18 -4.35 19.33
CA GLU A 198 8.53 -3.84 19.70
C GLU A 198 8.49 -2.57 20.55
N SER A 199 7.32 -2.14 21.02
CA SER A 199 7.21 -0.98 21.91
C SER A 199 7.77 -1.30 23.30
N THR A 200 8.35 -0.30 23.94
CA THR A 200 8.91 -0.42 25.31
C THR A 200 8.37 0.69 26.20
N ALA A 201 7.87 0.32 27.37
CA ALA A 201 7.38 1.30 28.35
C ALA A 201 8.53 2.17 28.88
N ALA A 202 8.21 3.42 29.22
CA ALA A 202 9.13 4.28 29.95
C ALA A 202 9.25 3.82 31.42
N THR A 203 10.39 4.12 32.03
CA THR A 203 10.61 3.93 33.45
C THR A 203 10.94 5.28 34.11
N ALA A 204 11.12 5.30 35.43
CA ALA A 204 11.55 6.52 36.15
C ALA A 204 12.91 7.04 35.66
N ASP A 205 13.78 6.14 35.17
CA ASP A 205 15.19 6.45 34.87
C ASP A 205 15.48 6.44 33.37
N ALA A 206 14.52 5.98 32.51
CA ALA A 206 14.75 5.86 31.08
C ALA A 206 13.47 6.08 30.26
N ASN A 207 13.62 6.73 29.11
CA ASN A 207 12.57 6.83 28.12
C ASN A 207 12.24 5.45 27.53
N GLY A 208 10.95 5.24 27.22
CA GLY A 208 10.47 4.14 26.43
C GLY A 208 10.32 4.52 24.95
N SER A 209 9.70 3.66 24.20
CA SER A 209 9.42 3.87 22.76
C SER A 209 8.06 3.29 22.38
N ALA A 210 7.20 4.11 21.82
CA ALA A 210 6.03 3.63 21.09
C ALA A 210 6.46 3.32 19.65
N ASN A 211 6.65 2.03 19.36
CA ASN A 211 7.06 1.55 18.03
C ASN A 211 5.83 0.96 17.33
N MET A 212 5.29 1.71 16.38
CA MET A 212 4.14 1.28 15.55
C MET A 212 4.64 0.87 14.18
N TYR A 213 5.37 -0.25 14.15
CA TYR A 213 5.92 -0.82 12.92
C TYR A 213 4.80 -1.12 11.92
N THR A 214 4.98 -0.72 10.67
CA THR A 214 3.99 -0.93 9.62
C THR A 214 4.66 -1.42 8.35
N ASP A 215 4.20 -2.59 7.84
CA ASP A 215 4.49 -3.08 6.51
C ASP A 215 3.42 -2.57 5.53
N TYR A 216 3.86 -2.15 4.34
CA TYR A 216 3.01 -1.70 3.23
C TYR A 216 3.22 -2.64 2.04
N GLY A 217 2.13 -3.02 1.38
CA GLY A 217 2.17 -3.89 0.21
C GLY A 217 1.29 -3.39 -0.91
N ALA A 218 1.76 -3.57 -2.14
CA ALA A 218 0.97 -3.42 -3.35
C ALA A 218 1.10 -4.68 -4.20
N ALA A 219 0.00 -5.10 -4.84
CA ALA A 219 -0.02 -6.24 -5.73
C ALA A 219 -0.92 -5.98 -6.94
N VAL A 220 -0.42 -6.34 -8.12
CA VAL A 220 -1.22 -6.45 -9.34
C VAL A 220 -1.57 -7.90 -9.54
N VAL A 221 -2.85 -8.19 -9.66
CA VAL A 221 -3.37 -9.56 -9.81
C VAL A 221 -4.00 -9.73 -11.19
N GLY A 222 -3.55 -10.73 -11.94
CA GLY A 222 -4.09 -11.08 -13.25
C GLY A 222 -5.47 -11.72 -13.16
N ALA A 223 -6.12 -11.89 -14.31
CA ALA A 223 -7.42 -12.55 -14.41
C ALA A 223 -7.41 -14.02 -13.94
N ASP A 224 -6.24 -14.66 -13.92
CA ASP A 224 -6.02 -16.01 -13.40
C ASP A 224 -5.80 -16.08 -11.89
N GLY A 225 -5.85 -14.93 -11.20
CA GLY A 225 -5.63 -14.82 -9.76
C GLY A 225 -4.17 -14.83 -9.33
N LYS A 226 -3.23 -14.79 -10.27
CA LYS A 226 -1.79 -14.75 -9.99
C LYS A 226 -1.27 -13.32 -9.93
N ILE A 227 -0.27 -13.11 -9.09
CA ILE A 227 0.44 -11.84 -8.96
C ILE A 227 1.30 -11.61 -10.20
N LEU A 228 1.07 -10.49 -10.88
CA LEU A 228 1.84 -10.04 -12.04
C LEU A 228 3.00 -9.11 -11.62
N ALA A 229 2.80 -8.34 -10.56
CA ALA A 229 3.80 -7.48 -9.95
C ALA A 229 3.47 -7.26 -8.49
N ALA A 230 4.49 -7.11 -7.66
CA ALA A 230 4.34 -6.73 -6.26
C ALA A 230 5.42 -5.74 -5.84
N LEU A 231 5.08 -4.90 -4.86
CA LEU A 231 6.00 -4.03 -4.14
C LEU A 231 5.68 -4.10 -2.66
N ASN A 232 6.69 -3.92 -1.85
CA ASN A 232 6.53 -3.75 -0.41
C ASN A 232 7.48 -2.67 0.12
N ASP A 233 7.11 -2.07 1.24
CA ASP A 233 7.88 -1.09 2.00
C ASP A 233 7.56 -1.26 3.48
N ALA A 234 8.27 -0.59 4.35
CA ALA A 234 7.97 -0.60 5.78
C ALA A 234 8.42 0.70 6.46
N THR A 235 7.75 1.01 7.58
CA THR A 235 8.18 2.04 8.51
C THR A 235 8.41 1.45 9.90
N GLN A 236 9.39 1.98 10.59
CA GLN A 236 9.73 1.57 11.97
C GLN A 236 9.87 2.82 12.87
N PRO A 237 8.78 3.56 13.10
CA PRO A 237 8.81 4.74 13.94
C PRO A 237 9.09 4.34 15.39
N LYS A 238 10.07 5.02 16.01
CA LYS A 238 10.39 4.88 17.42
C LYS A 238 10.10 6.21 18.11
N ILE A 239 8.80 6.45 18.38
CA ILE A 239 8.37 7.66 19.08
C ILE A 239 8.84 7.55 20.54
N ALA A 240 9.76 8.42 20.94
CA ALA A 240 10.27 8.45 22.31
C ALA A 240 9.19 8.92 23.28
N ILE A 241 9.02 8.18 24.37
CA ILE A 241 8.04 8.48 25.42
C ILE A 241 8.72 8.48 26.78
N SER A 242 8.24 9.34 27.70
CA SER A 242 8.60 9.38 29.11
C SER A 242 7.40 9.09 30.00
N ALA A 243 7.58 9.08 31.31
CA ALA A 243 6.45 9.02 32.24
C ALA A 243 5.50 10.23 32.12
N ALA A 244 5.95 11.33 31.52
CA ALA A 244 5.13 12.51 31.22
C ALA A 244 4.48 12.47 29.84
N GLY A 245 4.69 11.41 29.04
CA GLY A 245 4.12 11.24 27.70
C GLY A 245 5.13 11.33 26.57
N VAL A 246 4.68 11.71 25.37
CA VAL A 246 5.51 11.83 24.15
C VAL A 246 6.62 12.88 24.36
N VAL A 247 7.85 12.47 24.09
CA VAL A 247 9.05 13.34 24.14
C VAL A 247 9.40 13.83 22.75
N GLU A 248 9.42 12.93 21.77
CA GLU A 248 9.79 13.22 20.38
C GLU A 248 9.04 12.30 19.44
N ALA A 249 8.49 12.85 18.38
CA ALA A 249 7.68 12.17 17.37
C ALA A 249 8.09 12.54 15.94
N ASP A 250 9.40 12.75 15.70
CA ASP A 250 9.90 13.07 14.35
C ASP A 250 10.31 11.79 13.60
N PHE A 251 9.47 11.38 12.64
CA PHE A 251 9.72 10.24 11.78
C PHE A 251 9.16 10.51 10.37
N LYS A 252 10.00 10.47 9.34
CA LYS A 252 9.64 10.97 8.01
C LYS A 252 10.00 10.07 6.82
N ALA A 253 10.62 8.91 7.05
CA ALA A 253 11.12 8.09 5.95
C ALA A 253 10.73 6.62 6.11
N THR A 254 10.42 5.97 4.97
CA THR A 254 10.27 4.52 4.89
C THR A 254 11.62 3.84 4.75
N LYS A 255 11.68 2.52 4.93
CA LYS A 255 12.93 1.76 4.74
C LYS A 255 13.44 1.82 3.30
N ARG A 256 12.55 1.90 2.31
CA ARG A 256 12.94 2.09 0.90
C ARG A 256 13.49 3.49 0.65
N GLU A 257 12.88 4.52 1.24
CA GLU A 257 13.36 5.91 1.13
C GLU A 257 14.74 6.09 1.82
N LEU A 258 14.97 5.40 2.94
CA LEU A 258 16.28 5.38 3.61
C LEU A 258 17.35 4.69 2.75
N GLY A 259 16.98 3.69 1.96
CA GLY A 259 17.93 2.96 1.12
C GLY A 259 19.11 2.42 1.94
N SER A 260 20.33 2.77 1.54
CA SER A 260 21.56 2.36 2.25
C SER A 260 21.74 3.01 3.62
N GLU A 261 21.02 4.09 3.94
CA GLU A 261 21.05 4.72 5.25
C GLU A 261 20.34 3.87 6.33
N TYR A 262 19.52 2.88 5.91
CA TYR A 262 18.94 1.92 6.84
C TYR A 262 20.00 1.04 7.49
N GLY A 263 21.11 0.74 6.78
CA GLY A 263 22.33 0.17 7.35
C GLY A 263 22.25 -1.33 7.65
N MET A 264 21.57 -2.11 6.81
CA MET A 264 21.49 -3.56 6.94
C MET A 264 22.63 -4.27 6.22
N ALA A 265 23.17 -3.69 5.14
CA ALA A 265 24.22 -4.32 4.35
C ALA A 265 25.50 -4.58 5.16
N GLY A 266 26.09 -5.74 4.95
CA GLY A 266 27.34 -6.14 5.61
C GLY A 266 27.18 -6.74 7.01
N ILE A 267 25.97 -6.76 7.56
CA ILE A 267 25.68 -7.54 8.79
C ILE A 267 25.66 -9.03 8.40
N ILE A 268 26.19 -9.89 9.27
CA ILE A 268 26.08 -11.36 9.06
C ILE A 268 24.61 -11.72 8.98
N ASP A 269 24.25 -12.47 7.94
CA ASP A 269 22.87 -12.86 7.72
C ASP A 269 22.33 -13.80 8.80
N ASN A 270 21.03 -14.01 8.79
CA ASN A 270 20.39 -14.83 9.81
C ASN A 270 20.78 -16.32 9.71
N ASN A 271 21.24 -16.78 8.53
CA ASN A 271 21.78 -18.14 8.37
C ASN A 271 23.21 -18.28 8.92
N GLY A 272 23.96 -17.19 9.08
CA GLY A 272 25.33 -17.17 9.58
C GLY A 272 26.38 -17.56 8.54
N ASP A 273 26.04 -17.65 7.28
CA ASP A 273 26.92 -18.13 6.20
C ASP A 273 27.29 -17.05 5.16
N SER A 274 26.65 -15.88 5.24
CA SER A 274 26.84 -14.78 4.31
C SER A 274 26.64 -13.42 4.99
N VAL A 275 26.57 -12.36 4.23
CA VAL A 275 26.24 -11.02 4.70
C VAL A 275 24.94 -10.55 4.07
N MET A 276 24.15 -9.82 4.85
CA MET A 276 22.89 -9.23 4.37
C MET A 276 23.14 -8.22 3.27
N LYS A 277 22.23 -8.17 2.32
CA LYS A 277 22.00 -7.02 1.45
C LYS A 277 21.21 -5.96 2.22
N GLU A 278 21.11 -4.76 1.66
CA GLU A 278 20.22 -3.73 2.20
C GLU A 278 18.75 -4.18 2.21
N TRP A 279 17.97 -3.60 3.12
CA TRP A 279 16.56 -3.95 3.26
C TRP A 279 15.80 -3.83 1.93
N TYR A 280 16.00 -2.73 1.20
CA TYR A 280 15.31 -2.49 -0.07
C TYR A 280 15.70 -3.50 -1.16
N GLU A 281 16.93 -4.03 -1.15
CA GLU A 281 17.38 -5.06 -2.09
C GLU A 281 16.71 -6.42 -1.77
N GLN A 282 16.63 -6.76 -0.48
CA GLN A 282 15.97 -7.98 -0.02
C GLN A 282 14.45 -7.92 -0.26
N SER A 283 13.84 -6.76 -0.03
CA SER A 283 12.45 -6.46 -0.34
C SER A 283 12.14 -6.61 -1.83
N ALA A 284 13.03 -6.12 -2.71
CA ALA A 284 12.91 -6.28 -4.16
C ALA A 284 13.03 -7.76 -4.59
N ALA A 285 13.94 -8.53 -3.97
CA ALA A 285 14.08 -9.97 -4.21
C ALA A 285 12.79 -10.73 -3.82
N PHE A 286 12.21 -10.40 -2.66
CA PHE A 286 10.92 -10.95 -2.23
C PHE A 286 9.79 -10.59 -3.20
N SER A 287 9.70 -9.33 -3.61
CA SER A 287 8.68 -8.86 -4.56
C SER A 287 8.76 -9.57 -5.91
N ALA A 288 9.96 -9.83 -6.41
CA ALA A 288 10.17 -10.59 -7.64
C ALA A 288 9.80 -12.09 -7.48
N PHE A 289 10.11 -12.67 -6.33
CA PHE A 289 9.85 -14.09 -6.03
C PHE A 289 8.37 -14.44 -5.96
N VAL A 290 7.50 -13.49 -5.55
CA VAL A 290 6.06 -13.74 -5.43
C VAL A 290 5.30 -13.61 -6.76
N VAL A 291 5.94 -13.15 -7.83
CA VAL A 291 5.34 -13.09 -9.17
C VAL A 291 5.00 -14.51 -9.66
N GLY A 292 3.79 -14.65 -10.21
CA GLY A 292 3.24 -15.94 -10.65
C GLY A 292 2.57 -16.77 -9.56
N LYS A 293 2.66 -16.36 -8.29
CA LYS A 293 1.98 -16.99 -7.15
C LYS A 293 0.60 -16.34 -6.91
N THR A 294 -0.29 -17.08 -6.30
CA THR A 294 -1.56 -16.57 -5.76
C THR A 294 -1.36 -15.96 -4.37
N ALA A 295 -2.32 -15.16 -3.89
CA ALA A 295 -2.31 -14.63 -2.53
C ALA A 295 -2.17 -15.74 -1.47
N ALA A 296 -2.84 -16.88 -1.66
CA ALA A 296 -2.79 -18.03 -0.75
C ALA A 296 -1.41 -18.68 -0.71
N GLU A 297 -0.75 -18.83 -1.88
CA GLU A 297 0.62 -19.36 -1.95
C GLU A 297 1.62 -18.42 -1.28
N VAL A 298 1.47 -17.09 -1.43
CA VAL A 298 2.33 -16.12 -0.75
C VAL A 298 2.12 -16.16 0.77
N ALA A 299 0.88 -16.18 1.24
CA ALA A 299 0.58 -16.30 2.67
C ALA A 299 1.11 -17.60 3.27
N GLY A 300 1.09 -18.71 2.49
CA GLY A 300 1.55 -20.04 2.86
C GLY A 300 3.06 -20.25 2.76
N LEU A 301 3.86 -19.25 2.37
CA LEU A 301 5.33 -19.41 2.31
C LEU A 301 5.87 -19.88 3.68
N GLU A 302 6.61 -20.99 3.65
CA GLU A 302 7.19 -21.54 4.87
C GLU A 302 8.33 -20.68 5.39
N THR A 303 8.42 -20.59 6.71
CA THR A 303 9.49 -19.88 7.42
C THR A 303 10.11 -20.77 8.47
N GLN A 304 11.39 -20.57 8.74
CA GLN A 304 12.09 -21.14 9.88
C GLN A 304 12.57 -20.02 10.82
N GLU A 305 12.59 -20.31 12.10
CA GLU A 305 13.13 -19.37 13.08
C GLU A 305 14.64 -19.52 13.15
N VAL A 306 15.35 -18.42 12.93
CA VAL A 306 16.80 -18.32 13.07
C VAL A 306 17.10 -17.01 13.79
N ASN A 307 17.80 -17.05 14.93
CA ASN A 307 18.13 -15.88 15.74
C ASN A 307 16.91 -14.98 16.06
N ALA A 308 15.77 -15.61 16.39
CA ALA A 308 14.47 -14.93 16.65
C ALA A 308 13.85 -14.25 15.41
N HIS A 309 14.35 -14.52 14.20
CA HIS A 309 13.78 -14.06 12.95
C HIS A 309 13.16 -15.21 12.16
N HIS A 310 11.98 -15.00 11.61
CA HIS A 310 11.30 -15.96 10.73
C HIS A 310 11.71 -15.70 9.27
N ILE A 311 12.79 -16.32 8.84
CA ILE A 311 13.33 -16.24 7.48
C ILE A 311 12.68 -17.27 6.57
N ALA A 312 12.80 -17.10 5.25
CA ALA A 312 12.32 -18.08 4.27
C ALA A 312 13.04 -19.43 4.38
N VAL A 313 12.32 -20.50 4.09
CA VAL A 313 12.91 -21.86 3.87
C VAL A 313 13.28 -22.05 2.39
N ASP A 314 12.62 -21.34 1.49
CA ASP A 314 12.78 -21.47 0.05
C ASP A 314 14.20 -21.06 -0.40
N GLU A 315 14.93 -22.04 -0.99
CA GLU A 315 16.32 -21.87 -1.40
C GLU A 315 16.48 -20.84 -2.53
N ASP A 316 15.49 -20.71 -3.42
CA ASP A 316 15.53 -19.73 -4.52
C ASP A 316 15.42 -18.29 -3.98
N LEU A 317 14.58 -18.09 -2.96
CA LEU A 317 14.45 -16.78 -2.31
C LEU A 317 15.72 -16.42 -1.51
N LEU A 318 16.28 -17.38 -0.80
CA LEU A 318 17.56 -17.19 -0.09
C LEU A 318 18.71 -16.91 -1.07
N ALA A 319 18.79 -17.64 -2.18
CA ALA A 319 19.79 -17.43 -3.24
C ALA A 319 19.63 -16.07 -3.95
N ALA A 320 18.40 -15.55 -4.06
CA ALA A 320 18.14 -14.20 -4.53
C ALA A 320 18.64 -13.11 -3.56
N GLY A 321 18.98 -13.53 -2.35
CA GLY A 321 19.58 -12.69 -1.30
C GLY A 321 18.56 -12.08 -0.34
N CYS A 322 17.40 -12.72 -0.13
CA CYS A 322 16.44 -12.36 0.90
C CYS A 322 16.59 -13.32 2.08
N SER A 323 17.46 -12.97 3.02
CA SER A 323 17.73 -13.72 4.27
C SER A 323 17.14 -13.02 5.51
N MET A 324 16.42 -11.91 5.33
CA MET A 324 15.72 -11.23 6.42
C MET A 324 14.40 -11.90 6.79
N GLN A 325 13.79 -11.48 7.88
CA GLN A 325 12.46 -11.88 8.27
C GLN A 325 11.44 -11.52 7.18
N ILE A 326 10.63 -12.48 6.74
CA ILE A 326 9.62 -12.29 5.67
C ILE A 326 8.17 -12.32 6.18
N THR A 327 7.93 -12.49 7.47
CA THR A 327 6.58 -12.65 8.02
C THR A 327 5.66 -11.48 7.67
N GLY A 328 6.13 -10.23 7.86
CA GLY A 328 5.39 -9.03 7.50
C GLY A 328 5.21 -8.89 5.99
N LEU A 329 6.28 -9.14 5.22
CA LEU A 329 6.28 -9.01 3.76
C LEU A 329 5.26 -9.95 3.11
N LYS A 330 5.27 -11.26 3.49
CA LYS A 330 4.32 -12.22 2.93
C LYS A 330 2.87 -11.90 3.34
N ALA A 331 2.66 -11.43 4.56
CA ALA A 331 1.34 -11.07 5.05
C ALA A 331 0.77 -9.87 4.28
N VAL A 332 1.54 -8.78 4.15
CA VAL A 332 1.04 -7.57 3.52
C VAL A 332 0.87 -7.70 2.01
N VAL A 333 1.75 -8.44 1.31
CA VAL A 333 1.60 -8.69 -0.14
C VAL A 333 0.42 -9.61 -0.42
N ALA A 334 0.22 -10.66 0.38
CA ALA A 334 -0.95 -11.53 0.27
C ALA A 334 -2.25 -10.76 0.53
N GLN A 335 -2.27 -9.88 1.53
CA GLN A 335 -3.43 -9.04 1.83
C GLN A 335 -3.70 -8.04 0.70
N ALA A 336 -2.68 -7.39 0.16
CA ALA A 336 -2.82 -6.51 -1.00
C ALA A 336 -3.40 -7.26 -2.21
N ALA A 337 -2.92 -8.48 -2.48
CA ALA A 337 -3.46 -9.32 -3.56
C ALA A 337 -4.93 -9.71 -3.32
N ASN A 338 -5.33 -9.99 -2.07
CA ASN A 338 -6.73 -10.26 -1.72
C ASN A 338 -7.63 -9.02 -1.85
N TYR A 339 -7.10 -7.83 -1.65
CA TYR A 339 -7.83 -6.56 -1.75
C TYR A 339 -7.85 -6.00 -3.19
N ALA A 340 -7.24 -6.67 -4.16
CA ALA A 340 -7.20 -6.24 -5.55
C ALA A 340 -8.61 -6.17 -6.16
N ARG A 341 -8.99 -4.97 -6.69
CA ARG A 341 -10.33 -4.65 -7.22
C ARG A 341 -10.28 -3.78 -8.47
#